data_edb1f03aa0fdea749eda541d01cf9c81
#
_entry.id   edb1f03aa0fdea749eda541d01cf9c81
#
_cell.length_a   1.000
_cell.length_b   1.000
_cell.length_c   1.000
_cell.angle_alpha   90.00
_cell.angle_beta   90.00
_cell.angle_gamma   90.00
#
_symmetry.space_group_name_H-M   'P 1'
#
loop_
_entity.id
_entity.type
_entity.pdbx_description
1 polymer ?
#
loop_
_entity_poly.entity_id
_entity_poly.type
_entity_poly.pdbx_seq_one_letter_code
_entity_poly.pdbx_strand_id
1 'polypeptide(L)'
;MDLSIKSPLAFLDFTTQNFDPHGDIHMLAVSKHATIMAARLGLSAAEIEWIEVGAKYHDIGKLFIPESIRRFPGLFTPVEQLVMQQHCQIGAQMLQLLGLPAPVVAIALNHQENYDGSGYPSALRGRNIPIGARIVRIVDSFDAVTHDRGYRHACSKKRALEKLHERSTHYDPDLLDLFETLIHETWDAVPGK
;
A
#
# COMPACT_ATOMS: atom_id res chain seq x y z
N MET A 1 -23.20 -23.87 7.96
CA MET A 1 -22.68 -22.61 7.40
C MET A 1 -22.06 -22.94 6.05
N ASP A 2 -22.73 -22.64 4.97
CA ASP A 2 -22.23 -22.90 3.62
C ASP A 2 -21.20 -21.80 3.28
N LEU A 3 -19.91 -22.07 3.51
CA LEU A 3 -18.79 -21.23 3.14
C LEU A 3 -18.41 -21.48 1.67
N SER A 4 -19.38 -21.41 0.75
CA SER A 4 -19.07 -21.36 -0.67
C SER A 4 -18.39 -20.01 -0.98
N ILE A 5 -17.07 -19.94 -0.78
CA ILE A 5 -16.25 -18.81 -1.18
C ILE A 5 -16.31 -18.71 -2.70
N LYS A 6 -17.17 -17.80 -3.19
CA LYS A 6 -17.51 -17.70 -4.62
C LYS A 6 -16.41 -17.10 -5.48
N SER A 7 -15.38 -16.48 -4.87
CA SER A 7 -14.21 -15.95 -5.59
C SER A 7 -13.04 -15.72 -4.63
N PRO A 8 -11.78 -15.72 -5.13
CA PRO A 8 -10.59 -15.36 -4.34
C PRO A 8 -10.73 -13.98 -3.66
N LEU A 9 -11.31 -13.00 -4.33
CA LEU A 9 -11.49 -11.64 -3.78
C LEU A 9 -12.48 -11.64 -2.62
N ALA A 10 -13.59 -12.40 -2.69
CA ALA A 10 -14.54 -12.52 -1.58
C ALA A 10 -13.90 -13.18 -0.35
N PHE A 11 -12.97 -14.11 -0.55
CA PHE A 11 -12.18 -14.68 0.54
C PHE A 11 -11.26 -13.65 1.19
N LEU A 12 -10.57 -12.86 0.37
CA LEU A 12 -9.68 -11.81 0.86
C LEU A 12 -10.46 -10.72 1.63
N ASP A 13 -11.60 -10.26 1.09
CA ASP A 13 -12.47 -9.29 1.76
C ASP A 13 -12.97 -9.80 3.11
N PHE A 14 -13.47 -11.02 3.15
CA PHE A 14 -13.89 -11.65 4.40
C PHE A 14 -12.75 -11.74 5.42
N THR A 15 -11.56 -12.09 4.94
CA THR A 15 -10.38 -12.26 5.81
C THR A 15 -9.94 -10.93 6.39
N THR A 16 -9.81 -9.88 5.55
CA THR A 16 -9.38 -8.55 6.01
C THR A 16 -10.36 -7.94 6.99
N GLN A 17 -11.66 -7.99 6.72
CA GLN A 17 -12.70 -7.45 7.58
C GLN A 17 -12.77 -8.09 8.97
N ASN A 18 -12.46 -9.38 9.06
CA ASN A 18 -12.56 -10.10 10.33
C ASN A 18 -11.26 -10.04 11.16
N PHE A 19 -10.10 -9.89 10.53
CA PHE A 19 -8.81 -9.93 11.22
C PHE A 19 -8.18 -8.56 11.45
N ASP A 20 -8.50 -7.56 10.63
CA ASP A 20 -8.00 -6.19 10.81
C ASP A 20 -9.02 -5.13 10.34
N PRO A 21 -10.10 -4.87 11.12
CA PRO A 21 -11.13 -3.90 10.75
C PRO A 21 -10.60 -2.46 10.57
N HIS A 22 -9.49 -2.10 11.22
CA HIS A 22 -8.85 -0.78 11.02
C HIS A 22 -7.96 -0.73 9.78
N GLY A 23 -7.39 -1.88 9.40
CA GLY A 23 -6.63 -2.03 8.15
C GLY A 23 -7.52 -1.90 6.91
N ASP A 24 -8.80 -2.27 7.02
CA ASP A 24 -9.76 -2.21 5.91
C ASP A 24 -9.94 -0.77 5.37
N ILE A 25 -10.07 0.21 6.26
CA ILE A 25 -10.18 1.64 5.88
C ILE A 25 -8.91 2.11 5.16
N HIS A 26 -7.73 1.77 5.67
CA HIS A 26 -6.44 2.09 5.06
C HIS A 26 -6.32 1.47 3.67
N MET A 27 -6.60 0.17 3.54
CA MET A 27 -6.50 -0.54 2.27
C MET A 27 -7.43 0.04 1.20
N LEU A 28 -8.66 0.42 1.56
CA LEU A 28 -9.60 1.07 0.65
C LEU A 28 -9.10 2.47 0.25
N ALA A 29 -8.56 3.25 1.17
CA ALA A 29 -8.01 4.58 0.87
C ALA A 29 -6.80 4.50 -0.06
N VAL A 30 -5.86 3.59 0.21
CA VAL A 30 -4.69 3.35 -0.66
C VAL A 30 -5.12 2.88 -2.05
N SER A 31 -6.05 1.92 -2.13
CA SER A 31 -6.59 1.43 -3.41
C SER A 31 -7.21 2.56 -4.23
N LYS A 32 -8.08 3.37 -3.62
CA LYS A 32 -8.73 4.51 -4.29
C LYS A 32 -7.74 5.51 -4.87
N HIS A 33 -6.76 5.95 -4.10
CA HIS A 33 -5.78 6.93 -4.57
C HIS A 33 -4.83 6.35 -5.61
N ALA A 34 -4.43 5.08 -5.47
CA ALA A 34 -3.62 4.38 -6.46
C ALA A 34 -4.34 4.25 -7.81
N THR A 35 -5.65 3.94 -7.79
CA THR A 35 -6.51 3.86 -8.99
C THR A 35 -6.60 5.22 -9.70
N ILE A 36 -6.78 6.31 -8.94
CA ILE A 36 -6.81 7.68 -9.50
C ILE A 36 -5.47 8.02 -10.16
N MET A 37 -4.34 7.72 -9.52
CA MET A 37 -3.02 7.93 -10.11
C MET A 37 -2.83 7.12 -11.40
N ALA A 38 -3.21 5.85 -11.39
CA ALA A 38 -3.10 4.96 -12.56
C ALA A 38 -3.93 5.48 -13.74
N ALA A 39 -5.14 5.95 -13.50
CA ALA A 39 -5.99 6.56 -14.51
C ALA A 39 -5.39 7.86 -15.06
N ARG A 40 -4.81 8.70 -14.21
CA ARG A 40 -4.18 9.97 -14.65
C ARG A 40 -2.91 9.73 -15.48
N LEU A 41 -2.21 8.63 -15.25
CA LEU A 41 -1.08 8.18 -16.05
C LEU A 41 -1.50 7.63 -17.42
N GLY A 42 -2.80 7.44 -17.69
CA GLY A 42 -3.30 6.88 -18.94
C GLY A 42 -3.04 5.38 -19.08
N LEU A 43 -2.92 4.66 -17.97
CA LEU A 43 -2.76 3.20 -17.98
C LEU A 43 -4.03 2.54 -18.54
N SER A 44 -3.88 1.34 -19.11
CA SER A 44 -5.02 0.57 -19.63
C SER A 44 -5.99 0.16 -18.50
N ALA A 45 -7.24 -0.12 -18.85
CA ALA A 45 -8.26 -0.55 -17.90
C ALA A 45 -7.82 -1.79 -17.09
N ALA A 46 -7.13 -2.73 -17.72
CA ALA A 46 -6.60 -3.92 -17.04
C ALA A 46 -5.49 -3.56 -16.03
N GLU A 47 -4.57 -2.65 -16.37
CA GLU A 47 -3.53 -2.20 -15.46
C GLU A 47 -4.12 -1.44 -14.27
N ILE A 48 -5.13 -0.61 -14.50
CA ILE A 48 -5.86 0.11 -13.45
C ILE A 48 -6.51 -0.88 -12.48
N GLU A 49 -7.21 -1.91 -13.00
CA GLU A 49 -7.81 -2.97 -12.19
C GLU A 49 -6.77 -3.73 -11.36
N TRP A 50 -5.63 -4.09 -11.96
CA TRP A 50 -4.55 -4.77 -11.23
C TRP A 50 -3.95 -3.89 -10.14
N ILE A 51 -3.83 -2.59 -10.37
CA ILE A 51 -3.33 -1.64 -9.37
C ILE A 51 -4.36 -1.47 -8.25
N GLU A 52 -5.65 -1.38 -8.57
CA GLU A 52 -6.74 -1.31 -7.59
C GLU A 52 -6.70 -2.51 -6.64
N VAL A 53 -6.70 -3.73 -7.20
CA VAL A 53 -6.68 -4.98 -6.42
C VAL A 53 -5.37 -5.13 -5.66
N GLY A 54 -4.23 -4.88 -6.31
CA GLY A 54 -2.91 -4.97 -5.69
C GLY A 54 -2.73 -3.98 -4.55
N ALA A 55 -3.21 -2.74 -4.71
CA ALA A 55 -3.19 -1.71 -3.68
C ALA A 55 -4.12 -2.07 -2.50
N LYS A 56 -5.30 -2.65 -2.79
CA LYS A 56 -6.22 -3.09 -1.75
C LYS A 56 -5.63 -4.18 -0.86
N TYR A 57 -4.88 -5.13 -1.43
CA TYR A 57 -4.37 -6.28 -0.68
C TYR A 57 -2.84 -6.27 -0.50
N HIS A 58 -2.17 -5.13 -0.70
CA HIS A 58 -0.72 -5.03 -0.59
C HIS A 58 -0.17 -5.55 0.75
N ASP A 59 -0.94 -5.35 1.81
CA ASP A 59 -0.58 -5.66 3.19
C ASP A 59 -1.18 -6.98 3.72
N ILE A 60 -1.83 -7.79 2.88
CA ILE A 60 -2.54 -9.02 3.30
C ILE A 60 -1.64 -9.99 4.09
N GLY A 61 -0.35 -10.01 3.78
CA GLY A 61 0.62 -10.85 4.50
C GLY A 61 0.81 -10.47 5.97
N LYS A 62 0.43 -9.28 6.40
CA LYS A 62 0.47 -8.87 7.82
C LYS A 62 -0.40 -9.73 8.72
N LEU A 63 -1.41 -10.41 8.17
CA LEU A 63 -2.24 -11.36 8.91
C LEU A 63 -1.44 -12.53 9.51
N PHE A 64 -0.29 -12.86 8.93
CA PHE A 64 0.60 -13.94 9.34
C PHE A 64 1.79 -13.46 10.19
N ILE A 65 1.88 -12.14 10.42
CA ILE A 65 2.87 -11.57 11.34
C ILE A 65 2.32 -11.66 12.76
N PRO A 66 3.14 -12.12 13.74
CA PRO A 66 2.73 -12.19 15.15
C PRO A 66 2.13 -10.87 15.63
N GLU A 67 1.00 -10.95 16.33
CA GLU A 67 0.26 -9.77 16.82
C GLU A 67 1.12 -8.87 17.71
N SER A 68 2.00 -9.47 18.52
CA SER A 68 2.97 -8.77 19.37
C SER A 68 3.94 -7.87 18.58
N ILE A 69 4.23 -8.22 17.33
CA ILE A 69 5.05 -7.39 16.43
C ILE A 69 4.15 -6.43 15.66
N ARG A 70 3.06 -6.93 15.07
CA ARG A 70 2.16 -6.14 14.21
C ARG A 70 1.55 -4.93 14.94
N ARG A 71 1.23 -5.07 16.23
CA ARG A 71 0.62 -4.02 17.06
C ARG A 71 1.61 -3.32 18.00
N PHE A 72 2.90 -3.56 17.85
CA PHE A 72 3.90 -2.94 18.71
C PHE A 72 3.99 -1.43 18.45
N PRO A 73 3.79 -0.57 19.47
CA PRO A 73 3.74 0.88 19.27
C PRO A 73 5.13 1.55 19.25
N GLY A 74 6.20 0.78 19.49
CA GLY A 74 7.59 1.26 19.62
C GLY A 74 8.43 1.04 18.36
N LEU A 75 9.74 1.25 18.52
CA LEU A 75 10.72 0.94 17.48
C LEU A 75 11.03 -0.55 17.50
N PHE A 76 11.00 -1.18 16.34
CA PHE A 76 11.37 -2.58 16.18
C PHE A 76 12.86 -2.80 16.44
N THR A 77 13.19 -3.89 17.10
CA THR A 77 14.53 -4.47 17.06
C THR A 77 14.86 -4.94 15.63
N PRO A 78 16.13 -5.15 15.28
CA PRO A 78 16.51 -5.66 13.96
C PRO A 78 15.79 -6.99 13.61
N VAL A 79 15.58 -7.87 14.59
CA VAL A 79 14.90 -9.16 14.38
C VAL A 79 13.41 -8.95 14.10
N GLU A 80 12.73 -8.12 14.89
CA GLU A 80 11.31 -7.79 14.68
C GLU A 80 11.08 -7.11 13.35
N GLN A 81 12.01 -6.25 12.93
CA GLN A 81 11.96 -5.62 11.61
C GLN A 81 12.05 -6.67 10.48
N LEU A 82 12.96 -7.63 10.58
CA LEU A 82 13.07 -8.73 9.61
C LEU A 82 11.79 -9.57 9.57
N VAL A 83 11.18 -9.86 10.73
CA VAL A 83 9.90 -10.56 10.78
C VAL A 83 8.79 -9.74 10.13
N MET A 84 8.70 -8.44 10.43
CA MET A 84 7.71 -7.56 9.80
C MET A 84 7.88 -7.51 8.27
N GLN A 85 9.11 -7.45 7.76
CA GLN A 85 9.39 -7.42 6.32
C GLN A 85 8.87 -8.65 5.56
N GLN A 86 8.69 -9.79 6.24
CA GLN A 86 8.17 -11.01 5.62
C GLN A 86 6.74 -10.85 5.08
N HIS A 87 5.97 -9.85 5.53
CA HIS A 87 4.59 -9.66 5.04
C HIS A 87 4.53 -9.48 3.51
N CYS A 88 5.54 -8.87 2.89
CA CYS A 88 5.58 -8.70 1.44
C CYS A 88 5.65 -10.05 0.72
N GLN A 89 6.55 -10.92 1.16
CA GLN A 89 6.72 -12.25 0.55
C GLN A 89 5.52 -13.16 0.84
N ILE A 90 5.04 -13.17 2.09
CA ILE A 90 3.88 -13.97 2.50
C ILE A 90 2.63 -13.52 1.75
N GLY A 91 2.38 -12.21 1.65
CA GLY A 91 1.26 -11.64 0.91
C GLY A 91 1.31 -12.01 -0.57
N ALA A 92 2.46 -11.84 -1.21
CA ALA A 92 2.67 -12.20 -2.60
C ALA A 92 2.41 -13.71 -2.85
N GLN A 93 2.93 -14.60 -1.99
CA GLN A 93 2.69 -16.04 -2.09
C GLN A 93 1.20 -16.38 -1.93
N MET A 94 0.52 -15.75 -0.98
CA MET A 94 -0.92 -15.95 -0.78
C MET A 94 -1.73 -15.54 -2.02
N LEU A 95 -1.47 -14.34 -2.57
CA LEU A 95 -2.15 -13.86 -3.76
C LEU A 95 -1.87 -14.75 -4.98
N GLN A 96 -0.64 -15.25 -5.11
CA GLN A 96 -0.27 -16.19 -6.18
C GLN A 96 -1.00 -17.52 -6.04
N LEU A 97 -1.09 -18.09 -4.83
CA LEU A 97 -1.83 -19.34 -4.57
C LEU A 97 -3.33 -19.20 -4.84
N LEU A 98 -3.89 -18.00 -4.64
CA LEU A 98 -5.26 -17.68 -4.97
C LEU A 98 -5.49 -17.43 -6.48
N GLY A 99 -4.45 -17.51 -7.30
CA GLY A 99 -4.52 -17.38 -8.75
C GLY A 99 -4.68 -15.93 -9.24
N LEU A 100 -4.29 -14.95 -8.44
CA LEU A 100 -4.36 -13.54 -8.87
C LEU A 100 -3.28 -13.23 -9.93
N PRO A 101 -3.54 -12.23 -10.82
CA PRO A 101 -2.62 -11.85 -11.89
C PRO A 101 -1.23 -11.46 -11.37
N ALA A 102 -0.18 -11.81 -12.14
CA ALA A 102 1.19 -11.51 -11.76
C ALA A 102 1.46 -10.03 -11.41
N PRO A 103 0.86 -9.02 -12.07
CA PRO A 103 1.02 -7.62 -11.66
C PRO A 103 0.47 -7.33 -10.26
N VAL A 104 -0.64 -7.96 -9.86
CA VAL A 104 -1.21 -7.83 -8.50
C VAL A 104 -0.26 -8.41 -7.45
N VAL A 105 0.27 -9.60 -7.71
CA VAL A 105 1.28 -10.28 -6.86
C VAL A 105 2.55 -9.41 -6.74
N ALA A 106 3.00 -8.82 -7.86
CA ALA A 106 4.18 -7.97 -7.89
C ALA A 106 4.00 -6.68 -7.04
N ILE A 107 2.81 -6.12 -6.95
CA ILE A 107 2.51 -4.98 -6.08
C ILE A 107 2.69 -5.39 -4.61
N ALA A 108 2.06 -6.47 -4.17
CA ALA A 108 2.18 -6.94 -2.80
C ALA A 108 3.64 -7.29 -2.42
N LEU A 109 4.40 -7.86 -3.35
CA LEU A 109 5.81 -8.19 -3.12
C LEU A 109 6.68 -6.94 -2.96
N ASN A 110 6.46 -5.90 -3.80
CA ASN A 110 7.43 -4.82 -4.00
C ASN A 110 6.96 -3.45 -3.49
N HIS A 111 5.80 -3.34 -2.83
CA HIS A 111 5.30 -2.04 -2.35
C HIS A 111 6.17 -1.38 -1.27
N GLN A 112 7.12 -2.09 -0.68
CA GLN A 112 8.11 -1.57 0.28
C GLN A 112 9.49 -1.34 -0.35
N GLU A 113 9.62 -1.48 -1.67
CA GLU A 113 10.83 -1.07 -2.37
C GLU A 113 10.93 0.46 -2.43
N ASN A 114 12.14 0.99 -2.24
CA ASN A 114 12.42 2.40 -2.40
C ASN A 114 13.10 2.67 -3.75
N TYR A 115 12.76 3.77 -4.39
CA TYR A 115 13.27 4.11 -5.73
C TYR A 115 14.80 4.19 -5.79
N ASP A 116 15.46 4.55 -4.68
CA ASP A 116 16.90 4.57 -4.52
C ASP A 116 17.54 3.20 -4.25
N GLY A 117 16.74 2.12 -4.11
CA GLY A 117 17.20 0.77 -3.83
C GLY A 117 17.44 0.44 -2.36
N SER A 118 17.07 1.34 -1.43
CA SER A 118 17.20 1.10 0.02
C SER A 118 16.02 0.32 0.62
N GLY A 119 15.05 -0.10 -0.21
CA GLY A 119 13.86 -0.83 0.20
C GLY A 119 14.04 -2.33 0.34
N TYR A 120 12.94 -3.05 0.47
CA TYR A 120 12.90 -4.50 0.60
C TYR A 120 11.69 -5.08 -0.15
N PRO A 121 11.65 -6.40 -0.45
CA PRO A 121 12.57 -7.46 -0.04
C PRO A 121 13.77 -7.68 -0.99
N SER A 122 13.75 -7.10 -2.20
CA SER A 122 14.72 -7.42 -3.27
C SER A 122 15.70 -6.29 -3.54
N ALA A 123 15.59 -5.15 -2.87
CA ALA A 123 16.36 -3.93 -3.07
C ALA A 123 16.39 -3.49 -4.56
N LEU A 124 15.22 -3.56 -5.20
CA LEU A 124 15.03 -3.08 -6.57
C LEU A 124 15.22 -1.58 -6.63
N ARG A 125 15.73 -1.09 -7.78
CA ARG A 125 16.02 0.33 -7.95
C ARG A 125 15.36 0.93 -9.18
N GLY A 126 14.85 2.14 -9.02
CA GLY A 126 14.32 2.92 -10.14
C GLY A 126 13.15 2.22 -10.82
N ARG A 127 13.17 2.19 -12.15
CA ARG A 127 12.10 1.60 -12.96
C ARG A 127 12.11 0.06 -13.01
N ASN A 128 13.08 -0.60 -12.34
CA ASN A 128 13.00 -2.04 -12.12
C ASN A 128 11.91 -2.40 -11.10
N ILE A 129 11.47 -1.44 -10.27
CA ILE A 129 10.30 -1.59 -9.41
C ILE A 129 9.05 -1.48 -10.29
N PRO A 130 8.12 -2.47 -10.24
CA PRO A 130 6.87 -2.42 -11.01
C PRO A 130 6.10 -1.11 -10.79
N ILE A 131 5.49 -0.56 -11.84
CA ILE A 131 4.79 0.75 -11.78
C ILE A 131 3.75 0.77 -10.67
N GLY A 132 2.93 -0.27 -10.52
CA GLY A 132 1.92 -0.36 -9.47
C GLY A 132 2.52 -0.33 -8.06
N ALA A 133 3.68 -0.97 -7.85
CA ALA A 133 4.38 -0.94 -6.57
C ALA A 133 4.93 0.46 -6.26
N ARG A 134 5.48 1.20 -7.26
CA ARG A 134 5.93 2.59 -7.10
C ARG A 134 4.77 3.53 -6.74
N ILE A 135 3.61 3.34 -7.36
CA ILE A 135 2.39 4.10 -7.05
C ILE A 135 1.96 3.82 -5.60
N VAL A 136 1.81 2.54 -5.24
CA VAL A 136 1.37 2.12 -3.90
C VAL A 136 2.35 2.62 -2.82
N ARG A 137 3.66 2.60 -3.09
CA ARG A 137 4.69 3.11 -2.16
C ARG A 137 4.45 4.56 -1.73
N ILE A 138 4.07 5.43 -2.67
CA ILE A 138 3.77 6.85 -2.40
C ILE A 138 2.48 6.97 -1.60
N VAL A 139 1.42 6.35 -2.10
CA VAL A 139 0.07 6.44 -1.53
C VAL A 139 0.02 5.87 -0.13
N ASP A 140 0.61 4.68 0.10
CA ASP A 140 0.72 4.05 1.42
C ASP A 140 1.46 4.95 2.42
N SER A 141 2.60 5.52 2.00
CA SER A 141 3.38 6.42 2.85
C SER A 141 2.59 7.67 3.25
N PHE A 142 1.80 8.24 2.33
CA PHE A 142 0.94 9.38 2.59
C PHE A 142 -0.21 9.02 3.54
N ASP A 143 -0.91 7.93 3.24
CA ASP A 143 -2.03 7.44 4.05
C ASP A 143 -1.60 7.11 5.48
N ALA A 144 -0.44 6.47 5.62
CA ALA A 144 0.13 6.13 6.93
C ALA A 144 0.34 7.32 7.86
N VAL A 145 0.49 8.55 7.35
CA VAL A 145 0.71 9.76 8.15
C VAL A 145 -0.52 10.66 8.24
N THR A 146 -1.51 10.49 7.36
CA THR A 146 -2.75 11.29 7.32
C THR A 146 -3.92 10.65 8.08
N HIS A 147 -3.82 9.36 8.39
CA HIS A 147 -4.83 8.65 9.19
C HIS A 147 -4.36 8.45 10.64
N ASP A 148 -5.32 8.59 11.57
CA ASP A 148 -5.10 8.33 12.99
C ASP A 148 -4.95 6.82 13.20
N ARG A 149 -3.84 6.40 13.84
CA ARG A 149 -3.55 4.99 14.13
C ARG A 149 -3.60 4.71 15.65
N GLY A 150 -4.41 5.46 16.40
CA GLY A 150 -4.62 5.28 17.84
C GLY A 150 -3.43 5.68 18.73
N TYR A 151 -2.20 5.45 18.29
CA TYR A 151 -0.96 5.87 18.97
C TYR A 151 -0.30 7.11 18.35
N ARG A 152 -0.86 7.64 17.25
CA ARG A 152 -0.32 8.80 16.53
C ARG A 152 -1.46 9.58 15.89
N HIS A 153 -1.60 10.87 16.23
CA HIS A 153 -2.55 11.76 15.59
C HIS A 153 -2.25 11.98 14.11
N ALA A 154 -3.29 12.00 13.32
CA ALA A 154 -3.23 12.36 11.91
C ALA A 154 -2.55 13.72 11.72
N CYS A 155 -1.62 13.84 10.79
CA CYS A 155 -1.08 15.14 10.43
C CYS A 155 -1.87 15.74 9.25
N SER A 156 -1.77 17.08 9.12
CA SER A 156 -2.36 17.76 7.96
C SER A 156 -1.73 17.26 6.67
N LYS A 157 -2.49 17.36 5.57
CA LYS A 157 -2.03 16.97 4.23
C LYS A 157 -0.75 17.68 3.81
N LYS A 158 -0.68 18.99 4.07
CA LYS A 158 0.54 19.76 3.83
C LYS A 158 1.73 19.14 4.54
N ARG A 159 1.58 18.81 5.83
CA ARG A 159 2.66 18.19 6.59
C ARG A 159 2.97 16.76 6.11
N ALA A 160 1.98 16.04 5.58
CA ALA A 160 2.19 14.73 4.98
C ALA A 160 3.02 14.82 3.69
N LEU A 161 2.71 15.78 2.80
CA LEU A 161 3.51 16.05 1.60
C LEU A 161 4.93 16.47 1.95
N GLU A 162 5.12 17.37 2.91
CA GLU A 162 6.46 17.75 3.40
C GLU A 162 7.27 16.53 3.84
N LYS A 163 6.64 15.57 4.55
CA LYS A 163 7.31 14.32 4.96
C LYS A 163 7.68 13.40 3.79
N LEU A 164 6.88 13.37 2.73
CA LEU A 164 7.24 12.65 1.52
C LEU A 164 8.47 13.30 0.86
N HIS A 165 8.49 14.63 0.77
CA HIS A 165 9.65 15.36 0.21
C HIS A 165 10.92 15.20 1.06
N GLU A 166 10.84 15.14 2.39
CA GLU A 166 11.97 14.83 3.28
C GLU A 166 12.63 13.47 2.93
N ARG A 167 11.90 12.57 2.25
CA ARG A 167 12.34 11.24 1.82
C ARG A 167 12.18 11.04 0.31
N SER A 168 12.31 12.09 -0.47
CA SER A 168 12.03 12.07 -1.91
C SER A 168 12.81 10.99 -2.67
N THR A 169 14.01 10.60 -2.23
CA THR A 169 14.80 9.53 -2.85
C THR A 169 14.13 8.15 -2.80
N HIS A 170 13.18 7.95 -1.88
CA HIS A 170 12.43 6.71 -1.77
C HIS A 170 11.35 6.56 -2.85
N TYR A 171 10.95 7.65 -3.49
CA TYR A 171 9.82 7.70 -4.42
C TYR A 171 10.29 7.98 -5.84
N ASP A 172 9.52 7.48 -6.81
CA ASP A 172 9.67 7.89 -8.20
C ASP A 172 9.31 9.38 -8.32
N PRO A 173 10.23 10.25 -8.78
CA PRO A 173 10.01 11.69 -8.79
C PRO A 173 8.82 12.08 -9.67
N ASP A 174 8.66 11.46 -10.85
CA ASP A 174 7.56 11.77 -11.77
C ASP A 174 6.20 11.41 -11.13
N LEU A 175 6.15 10.31 -10.38
CA LEU A 175 4.94 9.87 -9.68
C LEU A 175 4.66 10.70 -8.42
N LEU A 176 5.68 11.16 -7.72
CA LEU A 176 5.53 12.03 -6.55
C LEU A 176 4.92 13.37 -6.95
N ASP A 177 5.44 14.00 -8.01
CA ASP A 177 4.93 15.26 -8.55
C ASP A 177 3.47 15.13 -9.02
N LEU A 178 3.15 14.02 -9.70
CA LEU A 178 1.77 13.71 -10.08
C LEU A 178 0.86 13.56 -8.86
N PHE A 179 1.31 12.83 -7.84
CA PHE A 179 0.53 12.61 -6.63
C PHE A 179 0.25 13.92 -5.89
N GLU A 180 1.23 14.79 -5.75
CA GLU A 180 1.07 16.12 -5.15
C GLU A 180 0.02 16.95 -5.90
N THR A 181 0.11 16.97 -7.23
CA THR A 181 -0.88 17.64 -8.09
C THR A 181 -2.30 17.11 -7.82
N LEU A 182 -2.47 15.79 -7.76
CA LEU A 182 -3.76 15.17 -7.49
C LEU A 182 -4.31 15.48 -6.10
N ILE A 183 -3.44 15.54 -5.09
CA ILE A 183 -3.84 15.92 -3.73
C ILE A 183 -4.36 17.35 -3.71
N HIS A 184 -3.73 18.28 -4.40
CA HIS A 184 -4.22 19.65 -4.51
C HIS A 184 -5.55 19.74 -5.28
N GLU A 185 -5.68 19.09 -6.44
CA GLU A 185 -6.89 19.12 -7.27
C GLU A 185 -8.12 18.49 -6.61
N THR A 186 -7.96 17.31 -6.01
CA THR A 186 -9.10 16.50 -5.54
C THR A 186 -9.53 16.86 -4.12
N TRP A 187 -8.65 17.42 -3.34
CA TRP A 187 -8.89 17.63 -1.92
C TRP A 187 -9.31 19.06 -1.59
N ASP A 188 -8.92 20.04 -2.41
CA ASP A 188 -9.39 21.42 -2.27
C ASP A 188 -10.82 21.60 -2.84
N ALA A 189 -11.31 20.59 -3.59
CA ALA A 189 -12.67 20.56 -4.12
C ALA A 189 -13.75 20.14 -3.11
N VAL A 190 -13.40 19.76 -1.87
CA VAL A 190 -14.39 19.47 -0.81
C VAL A 190 -14.54 20.68 0.08
N PRO A 191 -15.63 21.48 -0.04
CA PRO A 191 -15.89 22.61 0.85
C PRO A 191 -16.14 22.12 2.29
N GLY A 192 -15.33 22.51 3.22
CA GLY A 192 -15.60 22.51 4.65
C GLY A 192 -15.29 21.23 5.40
N LYS A 193 -14.02 21.02 5.77
CA LYS A 193 -13.66 20.49 7.10
C LYS A 193 -12.49 21.26 7.66
#